data_35de982f2b303770618829155a436ac9
#
_entry.id   35de982f2b303770618829155a436ac9
#
_cell.length_a   1.000
_cell.length_b   1.000
_cell.length_c   1.000
_cell.angle_alpha   90.00
_cell.angle_beta   90.00
_cell.angle_gamma   90.00
#
_symmetry.space_group_name_H-M   'P 1'
#
loop_
_entity.id
_entity.type
_entity.pdbx_description
1 polymer ?
#
loop_
_entity_poly.entity_id
_entity_poly.type
_entity_poly.pdbx_seq_one_letter_code
_entity_poly.pdbx_strand_id
1 'polypeptide(L)'
;MNSNWYKLVMKASKVRFGKNLLLKGCPFIYNKKGAELTIGNNVTVKSSFLSNLVGLYSRTIIVTRAPGAYIRIGDNVGMSGVTIYARKGIEIGENTAIGGNTKILDNDFHPIEAETRNKLLMDKNGGDSDLIPAKPIKIGKNCFIGCNAIILKGTELGDGCVVGAGAVVSGKFEPDSVIVGNPARCIRKTGES
;
A
#
# COMPACT_ATOMS: atom_id res chain seq x y z
N MET A 1 10.50 4.05 20.89
CA MET A 1 9.10 4.21 21.34
C MET A 1 8.52 2.83 21.61
N ASN A 2 7.80 2.65 22.72
CA ASN A 2 7.25 1.33 23.09
C ASN A 2 6.14 0.94 22.10
N SER A 3 6.25 -0.21 21.45
CA SER A 3 5.27 -0.76 20.49
C SER A 3 3.85 -0.84 21.08
N ASN A 4 3.73 -1.09 22.38
CA ASN A 4 2.43 -1.20 23.04
C ASN A 4 1.71 0.15 23.16
N TRP A 5 2.42 1.24 23.43
CA TRP A 5 1.84 2.59 23.45
C TRP A 5 1.31 2.97 22.06
N TYR A 6 2.07 2.66 21.02
CA TYR A 6 1.65 2.96 19.65
C TYR A 6 0.38 2.17 19.24
N LYS A 7 0.26 0.92 19.69
CA LYS A 7 -0.97 0.11 19.48
C LYS A 7 -2.20 0.73 20.16
N LEU A 8 -2.04 1.40 21.31
CA LEU A 8 -3.13 2.16 21.94
C LEU A 8 -3.56 3.36 21.06
N VAL A 9 -2.60 4.10 20.51
CA VAL A 9 -2.88 5.20 19.57
C VAL A 9 -3.62 4.70 18.33
N MET A 10 -3.21 3.55 17.78
CA MET A 10 -3.90 2.92 16.64
C MET A 10 -5.36 2.58 16.97
N LYS A 11 -5.63 2.01 18.16
CA LYS A 11 -7.00 1.72 18.61
C LYS A 11 -7.82 3.00 18.77
N ALA A 12 -7.26 4.06 19.35
CA ALA A 12 -7.93 5.36 19.47
C ALA A 12 -8.27 5.96 18.09
N SER A 13 -7.44 5.69 17.08
CA SER A 13 -7.68 6.07 15.67
C SER A 13 -8.59 5.08 14.92
N LYS A 14 -9.29 4.17 15.63
CA LYS A 14 -10.20 3.15 15.07
C LYS A 14 -9.52 2.20 14.06
N VAL A 15 -8.22 1.96 14.19
CA VAL A 15 -7.52 0.94 13.44
C VAL A 15 -7.75 -0.43 14.09
N ARG A 16 -8.29 -1.39 13.33
CA ARG A 16 -8.46 -2.77 13.78
C ARG A 16 -7.22 -3.57 13.41
N PHE A 17 -6.70 -4.35 14.32
CA PHE A 17 -5.56 -5.24 14.04
C PHE A 17 -5.68 -6.55 14.84
N GLY A 18 -5.15 -7.61 14.23
CA GLY A 18 -5.17 -8.96 14.78
C GLY A 18 -4.05 -9.20 15.82
N LYS A 19 -3.85 -10.48 16.13
CA LYS A 19 -2.83 -10.95 17.08
C LYS A 19 -1.43 -10.82 16.47
N ASN A 20 -0.40 -10.73 17.32
CA ASN A 20 1.02 -10.76 16.94
C ASN A 20 1.44 -9.69 15.94
N LEU A 21 0.78 -8.51 15.94
CA LEU A 21 1.27 -7.36 15.15
C LEU A 21 2.63 -6.90 15.68
N LEU A 22 3.67 -7.03 14.84
CA LEU A 22 5.05 -6.64 15.15
C LEU A 22 5.42 -5.33 14.45
N LEU A 23 5.67 -4.29 15.23
CA LEU A 23 6.12 -2.98 14.73
C LEU A 23 7.61 -2.80 15.05
N LYS A 24 8.47 -2.79 14.04
CA LYS A 24 9.90 -2.46 14.16
C LYS A 24 10.13 -1.00 13.77
N GLY A 25 10.11 -0.10 14.73
CA GLY A 25 10.08 1.35 14.54
C GLY A 25 8.66 1.91 14.63
N CYS A 26 8.49 3.16 14.20
CA CYS A 26 7.26 3.91 14.33
C CYS A 26 6.67 4.21 12.94
N PRO A 27 5.71 3.42 12.43
CA PRO A 27 5.01 3.75 11.20
C PRO A 27 4.16 5.02 11.38
N PHE A 28 3.92 5.76 10.32
CA PHE A 28 2.88 6.79 10.30
C PHE A 28 1.57 6.15 9.86
N ILE A 29 0.56 6.17 10.70
CA ILE A 29 -0.76 5.62 10.39
C ILE A 29 -1.80 6.70 10.59
N TYR A 30 -2.58 6.99 9.54
CA TYR A 30 -3.69 7.92 9.56
C TYR A 30 -4.95 7.24 9.03
N ASN A 31 -6.00 7.20 9.85
CA ASN A 31 -7.28 6.65 9.48
C ASN A 31 -8.34 7.75 9.52
N LYS A 32 -8.81 8.20 8.36
CA LYS A 32 -9.82 9.25 8.22
C LYS A 32 -11.13 8.81 8.92
N LYS A 33 -11.82 9.73 9.57
CA LYS A 33 -13.16 9.45 10.12
C LYS A 33 -14.09 8.94 9.01
N GLY A 34 -14.75 7.81 9.26
CA GLY A 34 -15.61 7.15 8.27
C GLY A 34 -14.88 6.22 7.28
N ALA A 35 -13.57 6.05 7.42
CA ALA A 35 -12.79 5.06 6.67
C ALA A 35 -12.55 3.78 7.48
N GLU A 36 -12.14 2.71 6.79
CA GLU A 36 -11.80 1.42 7.37
C GLU A 36 -10.32 1.12 7.22
N LEU A 37 -9.63 0.79 8.33
CA LEU A 37 -8.26 0.28 8.30
C LEU A 37 -8.18 -0.99 9.15
N THR A 38 -7.91 -2.11 8.48
CA THR A 38 -7.77 -3.42 9.13
C THR A 38 -6.43 -4.06 8.81
N ILE A 39 -5.81 -4.64 9.81
CA ILE A 39 -4.54 -5.35 9.74
C ILE A 39 -4.75 -6.73 10.36
N GLY A 40 -4.41 -7.78 9.63
CA GLY A 40 -4.58 -9.16 10.03
C GLY A 40 -3.67 -9.61 11.18
N ASN A 41 -3.59 -10.92 11.37
CA ASN A 41 -2.74 -11.57 12.37
C ASN A 41 -1.30 -11.72 11.85
N ASN A 42 -0.33 -11.81 12.76
CA ASN A 42 1.09 -12.09 12.47
C ASN A 42 1.72 -11.09 11.46
N VAL A 43 1.19 -9.87 11.35
CA VAL A 43 1.71 -8.86 10.43
C VAL A 43 2.98 -8.23 11.00
N THR A 44 4.00 -8.10 10.14
CA THR A 44 5.26 -7.43 10.49
C THR A 44 5.43 -6.14 9.69
N VAL A 45 5.57 -5.01 10.39
CA VAL A 45 5.80 -3.69 9.81
C VAL A 45 7.17 -3.17 10.24
N LYS A 46 8.12 -3.11 9.31
CA LYS A 46 9.44 -2.53 9.52
C LYS A 46 9.40 -1.05 9.10
N SER A 47 9.69 -0.15 10.03
CA SER A 47 9.48 1.29 9.87
C SER A 47 10.61 2.14 10.45
N SER A 48 11.75 1.56 10.75
CA SER A 48 12.97 2.28 11.12
C SER A 48 14.08 2.01 10.12
N PHE A 49 14.97 2.96 9.96
CA PHE A 49 16.07 2.92 8.99
C PHE A 49 16.88 1.61 9.04
N LEU A 50 17.21 1.12 10.24
CA LEU A 50 17.98 -0.10 10.44
C LEU A 50 17.12 -1.37 10.59
N SER A 51 15.81 -1.29 10.44
CA SER A 51 14.94 -2.47 10.59
C SER A 51 14.96 -3.41 9.39
N ASN A 52 15.47 -2.94 8.24
CA ASN A 52 15.73 -3.73 7.05
C ASN A 52 16.96 -3.19 6.32
N LEU A 53 18.01 -4.00 6.21
CA LEU A 53 19.31 -3.61 5.65
C LEU A 53 19.30 -3.42 4.11
N VAL A 54 18.18 -3.58 3.43
CA VAL A 54 18.01 -3.17 2.03
C VAL A 54 18.10 -1.65 1.85
N GLY A 55 18.14 -0.89 2.95
CA GLY A 55 18.21 0.55 2.94
C GLY A 55 16.82 1.20 2.87
N LEU A 56 16.18 1.38 4.02
CA LEU A 56 14.92 2.14 4.09
C LEU A 56 15.22 3.63 4.14
N TYR A 57 14.70 4.40 3.19
CA TYR A 57 14.80 5.86 3.21
C TYR A 57 13.53 6.55 3.71
N SER A 58 12.45 5.79 3.95
CA SER A 58 11.24 6.28 4.61
C SER A 58 10.71 5.30 5.65
N ARG A 59 9.98 5.82 6.63
CA ARG A 59 9.16 4.97 7.50
C ARG A 59 7.98 4.40 6.73
N THR A 60 7.37 3.33 7.22
CA THR A 60 6.08 2.86 6.69
C THR A 60 5.00 3.91 6.93
N ILE A 61 4.22 4.21 5.91
CA ILE A 61 3.13 5.18 5.90
C ILE A 61 1.86 4.45 5.43
N ILE A 62 0.80 4.46 6.25
CA ILE A 62 -0.49 3.85 5.92
C ILE A 62 -1.57 4.90 6.11
N VAL A 63 -2.26 5.27 5.04
CA VAL A 63 -3.22 6.38 5.04
C VAL A 63 -4.50 5.98 4.34
N THR A 64 -5.63 6.09 5.05
CA THR A 64 -6.96 6.19 4.44
C THR A 64 -7.34 7.66 4.38
N ARG A 65 -7.53 8.23 3.17
CA ARG A 65 -7.62 9.68 2.99
C ARG A 65 -9.03 10.22 2.87
N ALA A 66 -10.02 9.40 2.53
CA ALA A 66 -11.41 9.81 2.32
C ALA A 66 -12.38 9.00 3.19
N PRO A 67 -13.55 9.56 3.56
CA PRO A 67 -14.64 8.76 4.11
C PRO A 67 -15.04 7.64 3.15
N GLY A 68 -15.32 6.44 3.67
CA GLY A 68 -15.61 5.25 2.86
C GLY A 68 -14.38 4.58 2.21
N ALA A 69 -13.20 5.18 2.27
CA ALA A 69 -11.96 4.52 1.85
C ALA A 69 -11.63 3.34 2.77
N TYR A 70 -10.96 2.32 2.21
CA TYR A 70 -10.54 1.19 3.02
C TYR A 70 -9.11 0.73 2.71
N ILE A 71 -8.44 0.22 3.73
CA ILE A 71 -7.20 -0.58 3.59
C ILE A 71 -7.41 -1.86 4.39
N ARG A 72 -7.27 -3.01 3.71
CA ARG A 72 -7.36 -4.33 4.32
C ARG A 72 -6.07 -5.08 4.06
N ILE A 73 -5.35 -5.41 5.13
CA ILE A 73 -4.09 -6.15 5.10
C ILE A 73 -4.35 -7.51 5.71
N GLY A 74 -4.12 -8.57 4.94
CA GLY A 74 -4.33 -9.95 5.34
C GLY A 74 -3.34 -10.45 6.40
N ASP A 75 -3.51 -11.70 6.80
CA ASP A 75 -2.65 -12.36 7.78
C ASP A 75 -1.24 -12.63 7.21
N ASN A 76 -0.24 -12.69 8.07
CA ASN A 76 1.14 -13.03 7.75
C ASN A 76 1.81 -12.09 6.73
N VAL A 77 1.29 -10.86 6.53
CA VAL A 77 1.89 -9.88 5.62
C VAL A 77 3.13 -9.27 6.25
N GLY A 78 4.22 -9.22 5.47
CA GLY A 78 5.46 -8.54 5.82
C GLY A 78 5.69 -7.30 4.95
N MET A 79 6.04 -6.15 5.55
CA MET A 79 6.33 -4.92 4.81
C MET A 79 7.43 -4.08 5.44
N SER A 80 8.16 -3.33 4.62
CA SER A 80 9.31 -2.53 5.06
C SER A 80 9.33 -1.16 4.39
N GLY A 81 9.18 -0.05 5.15
CA GLY A 81 9.22 1.30 4.61
C GLY A 81 8.20 1.58 3.50
N VAL A 82 7.07 0.89 3.51
CA VAL A 82 6.06 0.91 2.45
C VAL A 82 5.14 2.12 2.64
N THR A 83 4.76 2.77 1.54
CA THR A 83 3.65 3.74 1.55
C THR A 83 2.40 3.08 0.98
N ILE A 84 1.32 3.03 1.76
CA ILE A 84 -0.01 2.60 1.35
C ILE A 84 -0.95 3.79 1.51
N TYR A 85 -1.48 4.31 0.41
CA TYR A 85 -2.31 5.51 0.43
C TYR A 85 -3.60 5.27 -0.34
N ALA A 86 -4.72 5.23 0.37
CA ALA A 86 -6.03 4.91 -0.18
C ALA A 86 -7.00 6.10 -0.12
N ARG A 87 -7.63 6.39 -1.25
CA ARG A 87 -8.82 7.25 -1.39
C ARG A 87 -10.10 6.44 -1.68
N LYS A 88 -9.95 5.26 -2.29
CA LYS A 88 -11.05 4.30 -2.57
C LYS A 88 -10.82 3.02 -1.79
N GLY A 89 -9.76 2.28 -2.10
CA GLY A 89 -9.53 1.03 -1.42
C GLY A 89 -8.26 0.31 -1.83
N ILE A 90 -7.63 -0.35 -0.87
CA ILE A 90 -6.47 -1.21 -1.11
C ILE A 90 -6.65 -2.50 -0.31
N GLU A 91 -6.59 -3.62 -1.01
CA GLU A 91 -6.60 -4.95 -0.41
C GLU A 91 -5.27 -5.65 -0.67
N ILE A 92 -4.71 -6.25 0.39
CA ILE A 92 -3.47 -7.03 0.34
C ILE A 92 -3.77 -8.40 0.94
N GLY A 93 -3.69 -9.43 0.12
CA GLY A 93 -3.94 -10.82 0.51
C GLY A 93 -2.92 -11.35 1.52
N GLU A 94 -3.31 -12.40 2.19
CA GLU A 94 -2.48 -13.08 3.20
C GLU A 94 -1.16 -13.62 2.62
N ASN A 95 -0.17 -13.82 3.47
CA ASN A 95 1.16 -14.35 3.13
C ASN A 95 1.92 -13.52 2.08
N THR A 96 1.55 -12.26 1.87
CA THR A 96 2.21 -11.38 0.89
C THR A 96 3.39 -10.66 1.52
N ALA A 97 4.53 -10.67 0.82
CA ALA A 97 5.74 -9.96 1.21
C ALA A 97 5.93 -8.70 0.35
N ILE A 98 6.13 -7.54 1.01
CA ILE A 98 6.30 -6.25 0.32
C ILE A 98 7.67 -5.68 0.64
N GLY A 99 8.49 -5.56 -0.38
CA GLY A 99 9.87 -5.09 -0.32
C GLY A 99 10.01 -3.64 0.10
N GLY A 100 11.24 -3.28 0.44
CA GLY A 100 11.57 -1.95 0.96
C GLY A 100 11.16 -0.80 0.05
N ASN A 101 10.61 0.28 0.66
CA ASN A 101 10.28 1.54 -0.01
C ASN A 101 9.23 1.46 -1.13
N THR A 102 8.48 0.37 -1.24
CA THR A 102 7.38 0.19 -2.20
C THR A 102 6.27 1.24 -1.98
N LYS A 103 5.65 1.72 -3.07
CA LYS A 103 4.49 2.61 -3.05
C LYS A 103 3.25 1.87 -3.58
N ILE A 104 2.12 1.95 -2.87
CA ILE A 104 0.82 1.39 -3.27
C ILE A 104 -0.17 2.53 -3.19
N LEU A 105 -0.59 3.05 -4.35
CA LEU A 105 -1.27 4.33 -4.49
C LEU A 105 -2.52 4.14 -5.36
N ASP A 106 -3.70 4.20 -4.77
CA ASP A 106 -4.97 3.98 -5.47
C ASP A 106 -5.54 5.21 -6.17
N ASN A 107 -4.76 6.29 -6.25
CA ASN A 107 -5.19 7.57 -6.81
C ASN A 107 -4.02 8.35 -7.44
N ASP A 108 -4.36 9.39 -8.21
CA ASP A 108 -3.40 10.25 -8.92
C ASP A 108 -2.96 11.48 -8.12
N PHE A 109 -3.45 11.68 -6.89
CA PHE A 109 -3.26 12.88 -6.06
C PHE A 109 -3.79 14.18 -6.65
N HIS A 110 -3.83 14.32 -7.96
CA HIS A 110 -4.35 15.47 -8.71
C HIS A 110 -5.09 15.03 -9.97
N PRO A 111 -6.06 15.83 -10.48
CA PRO A 111 -6.62 15.62 -11.81
C PRO A 111 -5.54 15.70 -12.90
N ILE A 112 -5.67 14.85 -13.92
CA ILE A 112 -4.74 14.85 -15.06
C ILE A 112 -4.97 16.10 -15.91
N GLU A 113 -6.24 16.50 -16.07
CA GLU A 113 -6.65 17.65 -16.86
C GLU A 113 -6.18 18.95 -16.19
N ALA A 114 -5.47 19.80 -16.95
CA ALA A 114 -4.72 20.94 -16.42
C ALA A 114 -5.62 22.02 -15.79
N GLU A 115 -6.74 22.35 -16.42
CA GLU A 115 -7.63 23.39 -15.94
C GLU A 115 -8.27 23.01 -14.59
N THR A 116 -8.76 21.78 -14.49
CA THR A 116 -9.32 21.22 -13.26
C THR A 116 -8.26 21.15 -12.16
N ARG A 117 -7.04 20.71 -12.50
CA ARG A 117 -5.92 20.65 -11.56
C ARG A 117 -5.58 22.04 -11.03
N ASN A 118 -5.50 23.05 -11.88
CA ASN A 118 -5.18 24.42 -11.47
C ASN A 118 -6.27 25.01 -10.56
N LYS A 119 -7.54 24.77 -10.83
CA LYS A 119 -8.64 25.16 -9.95
C LYS A 119 -8.49 24.54 -8.55
N LEU A 120 -8.17 23.24 -8.48
CA LEU A 120 -7.99 22.55 -7.20
C LEU A 120 -6.73 22.97 -6.45
N LEU A 121 -5.66 23.38 -7.12
CA LEU A 121 -4.46 23.90 -6.46
C LEU A 121 -4.69 25.24 -5.76
N MET A 122 -5.65 26.03 -6.23
CA MET A 122 -6.03 27.31 -5.63
C MET A 122 -7.08 27.13 -4.50
N ASP A 123 -7.74 25.98 -4.44
CA ASP A 123 -8.70 25.65 -3.39
C ASP A 123 -7.99 25.06 -2.17
N LYS A 124 -8.17 25.66 -1.00
CA LYS A 124 -7.60 25.16 0.28
C LYS A 124 -8.02 23.72 0.60
N ASN A 125 -9.17 23.26 0.09
CA ASN A 125 -9.72 21.93 0.27
C ASN A 125 -9.53 21.03 -0.98
N GLY A 126 -8.85 21.52 -2.02
CA GLY A 126 -8.69 20.82 -3.29
C GLY A 126 -8.09 19.41 -3.18
N GLY A 127 -7.26 19.17 -2.17
CA GLY A 127 -6.67 17.85 -1.89
C GLY A 127 -7.69 16.78 -1.43
N ASP A 128 -8.91 17.15 -1.08
CA ASP A 128 -10.01 16.25 -0.71
C ASP A 128 -11.08 16.11 -1.82
N SER A 129 -10.85 16.74 -2.98
CA SER A 129 -11.82 16.78 -4.09
C SER A 129 -12.09 15.38 -4.68
N ASP A 130 -13.36 15.10 -4.97
CA ASP A 130 -13.78 13.88 -5.67
C ASP A 130 -13.37 13.87 -7.16
N LEU A 131 -12.88 14.99 -7.69
CA LEU A 131 -12.34 15.09 -9.06
C LEU A 131 -10.96 14.44 -9.19
N ILE A 132 -10.32 14.01 -8.09
CA ILE A 132 -9.05 13.28 -8.14
C ILE A 132 -9.33 11.83 -8.54
N PRO A 133 -8.79 11.36 -9.70
CA PRO A 133 -9.02 10.00 -10.16
C PRO A 133 -8.49 8.97 -9.15
N ALA A 134 -9.36 8.04 -8.76
CA ALA A 134 -9.00 6.94 -7.86
C ALA A 134 -9.70 5.65 -8.27
N LYS A 135 -8.98 4.52 -8.21
CA LYS A 135 -9.50 3.16 -8.44
C LYS A 135 -8.89 2.20 -7.44
N PRO A 136 -9.70 1.30 -6.84
CA PRO A 136 -9.18 0.33 -5.89
C PRO A 136 -8.02 -0.50 -6.44
N ILE A 137 -7.14 -0.92 -5.54
CA ILE A 137 -6.05 -1.86 -5.82
C ILE A 137 -6.35 -3.16 -5.10
N LYS A 138 -6.15 -4.28 -5.78
CA LYS A 138 -6.24 -5.61 -5.21
C LYS A 138 -4.92 -6.37 -5.44
N ILE A 139 -4.29 -6.80 -4.37
CA ILE A 139 -3.11 -7.67 -4.38
C ILE A 139 -3.56 -9.01 -3.80
N GLY A 140 -3.41 -10.07 -4.56
CA GLY A 140 -3.77 -11.43 -4.16
C GLY A 140 -2.94 -11.97 -3.00
N LYS A 141 -3.15 -13.22 -2.66
CA LYS A 141 -2.43 -13.95 -1.62
C LYS A 141 -1.08 -14.43 -2.14
N ASN A 142 -0.14 -14.71 -1.23
CA ASN A 142 1.17 -15.30 -1.55
C ASN A 142 1.97 -14.50 -2.58
N CYS A 143 1.70 -13.20 -2.73
CA CYS A 143 2.44 -12.34 -3.64
C CYS A 143 3.79 -11.91 -3.06
N PHE A 144 4.75 -11.64 -3.95
CA PHE A 144 6.00 -10.99 -3.60
C PHE A 144 6.17 -9.70 -4.40
N ILE A 145 6.25 -8.57 -3.71
CA ILE A 145 6.47 -7.26 -4.32
C ILE A 145 7.91 -6.84 -4.04
N GLY A 146 8.71 -6.67 -5.09
CA GLY A 146 10.10 -6.24 -5.00
C GLY A 146 10.25 -4.81 -4.45
N CYS A 147 11.44 -4.50 -3.93
CA CYS A 147 11.73 -3.18 -3.38
C CYS A 147 11.58 -2.07 -4.44
N ASN A 148 11.21 -0.85 -3.97
CA ASN A 148 11.01 0.33 -4.82
C ASN A 148 9.95 0.18 -5.93
N ALA A 149 9.14 -0.89 -5.93
CA ALA A 149 8.03 -1.01 -6.86
C ALA A 149 6.96 0.06 -6.59
N ILE A 150 6.23 0.46 -7.64
CA ILE A 150 5.11 1.39 -7.55
C ILE A 150 3.87 0.69 -8.11
N ILE A 151 2.88 0.46 -7.24
CA ILE A 151 1.60 -0.14 -7.62
C ILE A 151 0.58 0.98 -7.75
N LEU A 152 0.07 1.17 -8.95
CA LEU A 152 -0.81 2.27 -9.30
C LEU A 152 -2.30 1.89 -9.19
N LYS A 153 -3.14 2.90 -9.16
CA LYS A 153 -4.60 2.76 -9.08
C LYS A 153 -5.17 1.77 -10.11
N GLY A 154 -6.13 0.97 -9.69
CA GLY A 154 -6.80 -0.03 -10.53
C GLY A 154 -5.97 -1.27 -10.82
N THR A 155 -4.83 -1.44 -10.17
CA THR A 155 -4.04 -2.68 -10.30
C THR A 155 -4.76 -3.84 -9.60
N GLU A 156 -4.84 -4.97 -10.30
CA GLU A 156 -5.29 -6.24 -9.77
C GLU A 156 -4.21 -7.29 -10.01
N LEU A 157 -3.62 -7.80 -8.94
CA LEU A 157 -2.67 -8.93 -8.99
C LEU A 157 -3.39 -10.18 -8.52
N GLY A 158 -3.36 -11.23 -9.32
CA GLY A 158 -3.80 -12.56 -8.91
C GLY A 158 -2.89 -13.15 -7.81
N ASP A 159 -3.30 -14.27 -7.23
CA ASP A 159 -2.52 -14.95 -6.20
C ASP A 159 -1.16 -15.41 -6.76
N GLY A 160 -0.13 -15.48 -5.95
CA GLY A 160 1.19 -15.97 -6.34
C GLY A 160 2.00 -15.02 -7.26
N CYS A 161 1.50 -13.83 -7.57
CA CYS A 161 2.23 -12.89 -8.43
C CYS A 161 3.55 -12.42 -7.80
N VAL A 162 4.56 -12.26 -8.65
CA VAL A 162 5.87 -11.70 -8.30
C VAL A 162 6.09 -10.40 -9.08
N VAL A 163 6.25 -9.30 -8.36
CA VAL A 163 6.59 -7.99 -8.94
C VAL A 163 8.07 -7.73 -8.73
N GLY A 164 8.80 -7.49 -9.82
CA GLY A 164 10.23 -7.17 -9.77
C GLY A 164 10.50 -5.82 -9.10
N ALA A 165 11.71 -5.67 -8.55
CA ALA A 165 12.15 -4.43 -7.95
C ALA A 165 12.10 -3.26 -8.95
N GLY A 166 11.67 -2.08 -8.51
CA GLY A 166 11.58 -0.89 -9.34
C GLY A 166 10.47 -0.90 -10.40
N ALA A 167 9.64 -1.94 -10.48
CA ALA A 167 8.56 -2.01 -11.46
C ALA A 167 7.47 -0.98 -11.19
N VAL A 168 6.90 -0.39 -12.27
CA VAL A 168 5.73 0.49 -12.21
C VAL A 168 4.53 -0.24 -12.78
N VAL A 169 3.64 -0.67 -11.90
CA VAL A 169 2.59 -1.67 -12.19
C VAL A 169 1.23 -1.00 -12.29
N SER A 170 0.53 -1.24 -13.39
CA SER A 170 -0.87 -0.87 -13.60
C SER A 170 -1.59 -1.92 -14.45
N GLY A 171 -2.88 -2.14 -14.19
CA GLY A 171 -3.70 -3.11 -14.93
C GLY A 171 -3.90 -4.42 -14.16
N LYS A 172 -4.35 -5.45 -14.89
CA LYS A 172 -4.70 -6.75 -14.31
C LYS A 172 -3.69 -7.80 -14.73
N PHE A 173 -3.29 -8.63 -13.78
CA PHE A 173 -2.34 -9.70 -13.98
C PHE A 173 -2.91 -11.00 -13.38
N GLU A 174 -2.89 -12.03 -14.18
CA GLU A 174 -3.36 -13.36 -13.80
C GLU A 174 -2.50 -13.97 -12.68
N PRO A 175 -3.01 -14.94 -11.91
CA PRO A 175 -2.24 -15.64 -10.90
C PRO A 175 -0.88 -16.12 -11.42
N ASP A 176 0.09 -16.17 -10.52
CA ASP A 176 1.45 -16.66 -10.76
C ASP A 176 2.24 -15.89 -11.83
N SER A 177 1.85 -14.65 -12.13
CA SER A 177 2.58 -13.80 -13.09
C SER A 177 3.86 -13.23 -12.49
N VAL A 178 4.96 -13.28 -13.24
CA VAL A 178 6.22 -12.55 -12.98
C VAL A 178 6.18 -11.25 -13.78
N ILE A 179 6.13 -10.12 -13.06
CA ILE A 179 5.78 -8.80 -13.59
C ILE A 179 6.98 -7.86 -13.37
N VAL A 180 7.55 -7.31 -14.43
CA VAL A 180 8.75 -6.47 -14.33
C VAL A 180 8.67 -5.26 -15.26
N GLY A 181 9.46 -4.23 -14.96
CA GLY A 181 9.70 -3.08 -15.85
C GLY A 181 8.87 -1.84 -15.54
N ASN A 182 9.08 -0.81 -16.36
CA ASN A 182 8.33 0.46 -16.35
C ASN A 182 8.07 0.90 -17.81
N PRO A 183 6.83 0.82 -18.32
CA PRO A 183 5.65 0.21 -17.68
C PRO A 183 5.82 -1.31 -17.49
N ALA A 184 5.30 -1.84 -16.39
CA ALA A 184 5.47 -3.26 -16.07
C ALA A 184 4.67 -4.18 -17.01
N ARG A 185 5.26 -5.34 -17.31
CA ARG A 185 4.66 -6.40 -18.13
C ARG A 185 4.88 -7.76 -17.47
N CYS A 186 3.96 -8.68 -17.69
CA CYS A 186 4.17 -10.09 -17.38
C CYS A 186 5.18 -10.66 -18.39
N ILE A 187 6.25 -11.26 -17.88
CA ILE A 187 7.31 -11.86 -18.70
C ILE A 187 7.25 -13.39 -18.71
N ARG A 188 6.65 -14.01 -17.70
CA ARG A 188 6.47 -15.46 -17.56
C ARG A 188 5.58 -15.79 -16.37
N LYS A 189 5.27 -17.04 -16.15
CA LYS A 189 4.67 -17.54 -14.92
C LYS A 189 5.74 -18.02 -13.91
N THR A 190 5.42 -18.07 -12.60
CA THR A 190 6.36 -18.46 -11.53
C THR A 190 6.71 -19.94 -11.66
N GLY A 191 6.38 -20.78 -12.33
CA GLY A 191 6.81 -22.18 -12.53
C GLY A 191 7.53 -22.42 -13.85
N GLU A 192 7.66 -21.39 -14.66
CA GLU A 192 8.33 -21.47 -15.97
C GLU A 192 9.79 -21.01 -15.84
N SER A 193 10.72 -21.80 -16.32
CA SER A 193 12.17 -21.53 -16.37
C SER A 193 12.55 -20.69 -17.60
#